data_4d2df1b2c8aa8e7109679167ec212929
#
_entry.id   4d2df1b2c8aa8e7109679167ec212929
#
_cell.length_a   1.000
_cell.length_b   1.000
_cell.length_c   1.000
_cell.angle_alpha   90.00
_cell.angle_beta   90.00
_cell.angle_gamma   90.00
#
_symmetry.space_group_name_H-M   'P 1'
#
loop_
_entity.id
_entity.type
_entity.pdbx_description
1 polymer ?
#
loop_
_entity_poly.entity_id
_entity_poly.type
_entity_poly.pdbx_seq_one_letter_code
_entity_poly.pdbx_strand_id
1 'polypeptide(L)'
;MSNVDYAEIAKFEALAHRWWDRESEFKPLHDINPLRVNWIDERVNLAGKKVLDVGCGGGILSEAMAQRGATVTGIDMGEAPLAVAQLH
;
A
#
# COMPACT_ATOMS: atom_id res chain seq x y z
N MET A 1 2.38 -20.37 -22.76
CA MET A 1 3.46 -20.82 -21.89
C MET A 1 3.79 -19.74 -20.91
N SER A 2 3.99 -20.09 -19.69
CA SER A 2 4.26 -19.12 -18.65
C SER A 2 5.78 -18.96 -18.45
N ASN A 3 6.25 -17.74 -18.39
CA ASN A 3 7.63 -17.42 -18.00
C ASN A 3 7.71 -17.09 -16.51
N VAL A 4 6.94 -17.80 -15.71
CA VAL A 4 6.91 -17.56 -14.28
C VAL A 4 8.26 -17.88 -13.66
N ASP A 5 8.88 -16.90 -13.04
CA ASP A 5 10.07 -17.07 -12.23
C ASP A 5 9.66 -17.20 -10.76
N TYR A 6 9.66 -18.43 -10.27
CA TYR A 6 9.25 -18.70 -8.91
C TYR A 6 10.18 -18.07 -7.87
N ALA A 7 11.47 -17.92 -8.19
CA ALA A 7 12.41 -17.26 -7.29
C ALA A 7 12.11 -15.77 -7.16
N GLU A 8 11.72 -15.13 -8.25
CA GLU A 8 11.32 -13.73 -8.25
C GLU A 8 10.01 -13.52 -7.50
N ILE A 9 9.03 -14.40 -7.72
CA ILE A 9 7.76 -14.38 -6.97
C ILE A 9 8.03 -14.50 -5.47
N ALA A 10 8.92 -15.42 -5.07
CA ALA A 10 9.28 -15.59 -3.67
C ALA A 10 9.92 -14.32 -3.08
N LYS A 11 10.73 -13.59 -3.85
CA LYS A 11 11.31 -12.31 -3.42
C LYS A 11 10.23 -11.27 -3.19
N PHE A 12 9.24 -11.17 -4.09
CA PHE A 12 8.14 -10.23 -3.94
C PHE A 12 7.25 -10.60 -2.74
N GLU A 13 6.99 -11.89 -2.54
CA GLU A 13 6.22 -12.34 -1.39
C GLU A 13 6.94 -12.04 -0.07
N ALA A 14 8.26 -12.25 -0.02
CA ALA A 14 9.08 -11.93 1.15
C ALA A 14 9.08 -10.42 1.42
N LEU A 15 9.19 -9.59 0.37
CA LEU A 15 9.11 -8.14 0.50
C LEU A 15 7.73 -7.70 0.97
N ALA A 16 6.67 -8.29 0.43
CA ALA A 16 5.30 -8.00 0.85
C ALA A 16 5.10 -8.32 2.33
N HIS A 17 5.60 -9.47 2.77
CA HIS A 17 5.52 -9.86 4.17
C HIS A 17 6.20 -8.86 5.08
N ARG A 18 7.42 -8.40 4.75
CA ARG A 18 8.14 -7.40 5.53
C ARG A 18 7.44 -6.05 5.50
N TRP A 19 6.93 -5.64 4.33
CA TRP A 19 6.24 -4.36 4.17
C TRP A 19 5.04 -4.26 5.10
N TRP A 20 4.26 -5.33 5.21
CA TRP A 20 3.05 -5.37 6.03
C TRP A 20 3.29 -5.84 7.46
N ASP A 21 4.50 -6.28 7.79
CA ASP A 21 4.89 -6.63 9.16
C ASP A 21 5.16 -5.35 9.94
N ARG A 22 4.35 -5.11 10.98
CA ARG A 22 4.42 -3.90 11.80
C ARG A 22 5.68 -3.83 12.65
N GLU A 23 6.42 -4.92 12.78
CA GLU A 23 7.66 -4.98 13.56
C GLU A 23 8.91 -5.03 12.67
N SER A 24 8.75 -4.93 11.35
CA SER A 24 9.85 -4.92 10.40
C SER A 24 10.48 -3.52 10.25
N GLU A 25 11.39 -3.40 9.29
CA GLU A 25 12.01 -2.13 8.89
C GLU A 25 11.01 -1.08 8.43
N PHE A 26 9.77 -1.48 8.07
CA PHE A 26 8.70 -0.58 7.64
C PHE A 26 7.81 -0.12 8.80
N LYS A 27 8.16 -0.46 10.03
CA LYS A 27 7.42 -0.05 11.22
C LYS A 27 7.10 1.45 11.26
N PRO A 28 8.03 2.38 10.95
CA PRO A 28 7.71 3.80 10.97
C PRO A 28 6.54 4.18 10.06
N LEU A 29 6.38 3.51 8.92
CA LEU A 29 5.26 3.77 8.02
C LEU A 29 3.93 3.34 8.65
N HIS A 30 3.91 2.20 9.33
CA HIS A 30 2.73 1.73 10.04
C HIS A 30 2.38 2.62 11.23
N ASP A 31 3.38 3.10 11.96
CA ASP A 31 3.17 3.95 13.13
C ASP A 31 2.56 5.30 12.76
N ILE A 32 2.98 5.88 11.63
CA ILE A 32 2.48 7.19 11.21
C ILE A 32 1.18 7.11 10.40
N ASN A 33 0.86 5.96 9.83
CA ASN A 33 -0.26 5.82 8.91
C ASN A 33 -1.62 6.21 9.52
N PRO A 34 -1.97 5.79 10.75
CA PRO A 34 -3.24 6.22 11.34
C PRO A 34 -3.38 7.73 11.47
N LEU A 35 -2.29 8.42 11.80
CA LEU A 35 -2.27 9.88 11.89
C LEU A 35 -2.51 10.52 10.52
N ARG A 36 -1.88 9.98 9.49
CA ARG A 36 -2.00 10.48 8.13
C ARG A 36 -3.42 10.29 7.59
N VAL A 37 -3.98 9.10 7.73
CA VAL A 37 -5.31 8.81 7.21
C VAL A 37 -6.38 9.60 7.98
N ASN A 38 -6.24 9.75 9.28
CA ASN A 38 -7.15 10.59 10.07
C ASN A 38 -7.10 12.05 9.64
N TRP A 39 -5.89 12.58 9.43
CA TRP A 39 -5.70 13.96 8.97
C TRP A 39 -6.39 14.20 7.61
N ILE A 40 -6.23 13.25 6.67
CA ILE A 40 -6.86 13.34 5.36
C ILE A 40 -8.38 13.25 5.49
N ASP A 41 -8.87 12.28 6.24
CA ASP A 41 -10.30 12.03 6.38
C ASP A 41 -11.03 13.23 7.01
N GLU A 42 -10.42 13.86 8.01
CA GLU A 42 -10.97 15.06 8.65
C GLU A 42 -11.13 16.22 7.66
N ARG A 43 -10.26 16.30 6.65
CA ARG A 43 -10.27 17.42 5.70
C ARG A 43 -11.13 17.19 4.48
N VAL A 44 -11.20 15.95 3.99
CA VAL A 44 -11.89 15.67 2.73
C VAL A 44 -13.06 14.70 2.85
N ASN A 45 -13.26 14.09 3.99
CA ASN A 45 -14.27 13.05 4.20
C ASN A 45 -14.16 11.95 3.15
N LEU A 46 -13.31 10.95 3.41
CA LEU A 46 -12.93 9.92 2.44
C LEU A 46 -14.11 9.06 1.95
N ALA A 47 -15.15 8.89 2.75
CA ALA A 47 -16.29 8.05 2.38
C ALA A 47 -16.89 8.50 1.03
N GLY A 48 -16.96 7.59 0.08
CA GLY A 48 -17.51 7.86 -1.25
C GLY A 48 -16.60 8.65 -2.19
N LYS A 49 -15.40 9.00 -1.79
CA LYS A 49 -14.47 9.77 -2.63
C LYS A 49 -13.64 8.86 -3.53
N LYS A 50 -13.27 9.39 -4.68
CA LYS A 50 -12.28 8.79 -5.57
C LYS A 50 -10.95 9.44 -5.28
N VAL A 51 -9.93 8.64 -4.97
CA VAL A 51 -8.61 9.12 -4.55
C VAL A 51 -7.54 8.54 -5.43
N LEU A 52 -6.62 9.40 -5.86
CA LEU A 52 -5.39 8.97 -6.53
C LEU A 52 -4.24 9.12 -5.54
N ASP A 53 -3.59 7.99 -5.22
CA ASP A 53 -2.44 7.96 -4.32
C ASP A 53 -1.18 7.84 -5.17
N VAL A 54 -0.48 8.95 -5.36
CA VAL A 54 0.76 9.01 -6.14
C VAL A 54 1.93 8.64 -5.24
N GLY A 55 2.72 7.67 -5.68
CA GLY A 55 3.81 7.14 -4.86
C GLY A 55 3.29 6.24 -3.75
N CYS A 56 2.31 5.38 -4.06
CA CYS A 56 1.62 4.56 -3.05
C CYS A 56 2.51 3.53 -2.35
N GLY A 57 3.68 3.22 -2.91
CA GLY A 57 4.55 2.20 -2.35
C GLY A 57 3.84 0.84 -2.25
N GLY A 58 3.89 0.21 -1.10
CA GLY A 58 3.23 -1.09 -0.85
C GLY A 58 1.74 -1.00 -0.57
N GLY A 59 1.16 0.19 -0.58
CA GLY A 59 -0.28 0.38 -0.45
C GLY A 59 -0.79 0.58 0.98
N ILE A 60 0.07 0.88 1.93
CA ILE A 60 -0.33 1.04 3.35
C ILE A 60 -1.36 2.17 3.51
N LEU A 61 -1.08 3.34 2.95
CA LEU A 61 -2.01 4.47 3.03
C LEU A 61 -3.24 4.25 2.14
N SER A 62 -3.03 3.72 0.93
CA SER A 62 -4.14 3.42 0.01
C SER A 62 -5.15 2.49 0.63
N GLU A 63 -4.71 1.41 1.28
CA GLU A 63 -5.60 0.47 1.96
C GLU A 63 -6.36 1.14 3.10
N ALA A 64 -5.68 1.96 3.90
CA ALA A 64 -6.32 2.67 5.01
C ALA A 64 -7.41 3.62 4.51
N MET A 65 -7.16 4.32 3.40
CA MET A 65 -8.18 5.18 2.79
C MET A 65 -9.36 4.40 2.24
N ALA A 66 -9.09 3.24 1.61
CA ALA A 66 -10.15 2.36 1.12
C ALA A 66 -11.03 1.82 2.25
N GLN A 67 -10.43 1.50 3.39
CA GLN A 67 -11.17 1.07 4.58
C GLN A 67 -12.08 2.17 5.14
N ARG A 68 -11.78 3.43 4.84
CA ARG A 68 -12.63 4.58 5.18
C ARG A 68 -13.71 4.87 4.13
N GLY A 69 -13.87 4.00 3.15
CA GLY A 69 -14.92 4.11 2.13
C GLY A 69 -14.53 4.84 0.85
N ALA A 70 -13.25 5.17 0.67
CA ALA A 70 -12.76 5.75 -0.58
C ALA A 70 -12.51 4.70 -1.65
N THR A 71 -12.67 5.09 -2.90
CA THR A 71 -12.20 4.31 -4.04
C THR A 71 -10.81 4.82 -4.40
N VAL A 72 -9.79 4.02 -4.16
CA VAL A 72 -8.40 4.47 -4.26
C VAL A 72 -7.71 3.82 -5.45
N THR A 73 -7.03 4.63 -6.26
CA THR A 73 -6.11 4.18 -7.29
C THR A 73 -4.71 4.56 -6.86
N GLY A 74 -3.85 3.57 -6.65
CA GLY A 74 -2.46 3.81 -6.29
C GLY A 74 -1.56 3.73 -7.51
N ILE A 75 -0.63 4.65 -7.62
CA ILE A 75 0.41 4.62 -8.65
C ILE A 75 1.78 4.82 -8.02
N ASP A 76 2.77 4.13 -8.56
CA ASP A 76 4.15 4.27 -8.13
C ASP A 76 5.07 4.04 -9.33
N MET A 77 6.21 4.70 -9.33
CA MET A 77 7.19 4.58 -10.40
C MET A 77 8.05 3.32 -10.27
N GLY A 78 8.06 2.68 -9.09
CA GLY A 78 8.82 1.48 -8.83
C GLY A 78 8.01 0.22 -9.10
N GLU A 79 8.60 -0.77 -9.78
CA GLU A 79 7.93 -2.05 -10.03
C GLU A 79 7.75 -2.87 -8.75
N ALA A 80 8.76 -2.91 -7.90
CA ALA A 80 8.70 -3.71 -6.68
C ALA A 80 7.63 -3.24 -5.70
N PRO A 81 7.48 -1.93 -5.41
CA PRO A 81 6.38 -1.45 -4.57
C PRO A 81 5.01 -1.76 -5.13
N LEU A 82 4.81 -1.64 -6.45
CA LEU A 82 3.52 -1.97 -7.08
C LEU A 82 3.24 -3.47 -6.99
N ALA A 83 4.25 -4.31 -7.18
CA ALA A 83 4.11 -5.76 -7.04
C ALA A 83 3.71 -6.14 -5.60
N VAL A 84 4.29 -5.48 -4.60
CA VAL A 84 3.91 -5.69 -3.18
C VAL A 84 2.46 -5.31 -2.96
N ALA A 85 2.01 -4.18 -3.49
CA ALA A 85 0.63 -3.72 -3.35
C ALA A 85 -0.35 -4.69 -4.01
N GLN A 86 0.00 -5.25 -5.15
CA GLN A 86 -0.84 -6.23 -5.86
C GLN A 86 -0.95 -7.55 -5.11
N LEU A 87 0.10 -7.97 -4.42
CA LEU A 87 0.10 -9.21 -3.63
C LEU A 87 -0.74 -9.09 -2.36
N HIS A 88 -0.89 -7.91 -1.84
CA HIS A 88 -1.67 -7.67 -0.63
C HIS A 88 -3.14 -7.48 -0.97
#